data_367850d2a2f757b5b0db5eb3eda6be48
#
_entry.id   367850d2a2f757b5b0db5eb3eda6be48
#
_cell.length_a   1.000
_cell.length_b   1.000
_cell.length_c   1.000
_cell.angle_alpha   90.00
_cell.angle_beta   90.00
_cell.angle_gamma   90.00
#
_symmetry.space_group_name_H-M   'P 1'
#
loop_
_entity.id
_entity.type
_entity.pdbx_description
1 polymer ?
#
loop_
_entity_poly.entity_id
_entity_poly.type
_entity_poly.pdbx_seq_one_letter_code
_entity_poly.pdbx_strand_id
1 'polypeptide(L)'
;MLTDHAGMFADDAANKTPAASLRLDMATTLAQPRRATRSIERAIEFIETSFSQPVTLATLAAKAELSVSRFAALFRAEMGISPHRYVCQVRIRHAQRLLRGGLPPSIVATEVGFFDQSHFGRHFKRAVGTTPSAYLASRG
;
A
#
# COMPACT_ATOMS: atom_id res chain seq x y z
N MET A 1 2.47 -11.71 -9.95
CA MET A 1 2.80 -10.96 -8.79
C MET A 1 1.77 -9.91 -8.44
N LEU A 2 1.70 -8.88 -9.20
CA LEU A 2 0.67 -7.89 -8.96
C LEU A 2 -0.69 -8.39 -9.30
N THR A 3 -0.76 -9.51 -9.94
CA THR A 3 -2.03 -10.13 -10.25
C THR A 3 -2.80 -10.49 -9.01
N ASP A 4 -2.12 -10.50 -7.88
CA ASP A 4 -2.80 -10.83 -6.63
C ASP A 4 -3.74 -9.76 -6.17
N HIS A 5 -3.83 -8.70 -6.91
CA HIS A 5 -4.63 -7.56 -6.50
C HIS A 5 -6.08 -7.89 -6.23
N ALA A 6 -6.67 -8.74 -7.05
CA ALA A 6 -8.05 -9.08 -6.84
C ALA A 6 -8.24 -9.72 -5.47
N GLY A 7 -7.32 -10.61 -5.15
CA GLY A 7 -7.38 -11.25 -3.84
C GLY A 7 -7.18 -10.27 -2.72
N MET A 8 -6.31 -9.29 -2.96
CA MET A 8 -6.03 -8.32 -1.92
C MET A 8 -7.22 -7.43 -1.63
N PHE A 9 -7.98 -7.10 -2.63
CA PHE A 9 -9.17 -6.30 -2.39
C PHE A 9 -10.19 -7.06 -1.58
N ALA A 10 -10.35 -8.32 -1.88
CA ALA A 10 -11.25 -9.16 -1.09
C ALA A 10 -10.77 -9.24 0.35
N ASP A 11 -9.46 -9.37 0.51
CA ASP A 11 -8.90 -9.44 1.84
C ASP A 11 -9.15 -8.16 2.63
N ASP A 12 -9.04 -7.04 1.95
CA ASP A 12 -9.26 -5.78 2.63
C ASP A 12 -10.68 -5.64 3.14
N ALA A 13 -11.62 -6.12 2.35
CA ALA A 13 -13.00 -6.10 2.79
C ALA A 13 -13.16 -6.95 4.04
N ALA A 14 -12.51 -8.08 4.06
CA ALA A 14 -12.58 -8.97 5.21
C ALA A 14 -11.89 -8.37 6.43
N ASN A 15 -10.94 -7.50 6.20
CA ASN A 15 -10.16 -6.94 7.30
C ASN A 15 -10.95 -6.00 8.17
N LYS A 16 -12.13 -5.63 7.78
CA LYS A 16 -12.92 -4.78 8.63
C LYS A 16 -13.29 -5.48 9.91
N THR A 17 -13.48 -6.77 9.82
CA THR A 17 -13.81 -7.55 11.00
C THR A 17 -12.65 -7.60 11.98
N PRO A 18 -11.44 -7.85 11.52
CA PRO A 18 -10.31 -7.90 12.45
C PRO A 18 -10.03 -6.61 13.18
N ALA A 19 -10.58 -5.51 12.69
CA ALA A 19 -10.35 -4.24 13.38
C ALA A 19 -10.80 -4.32 14.82
N ALA A 20 -11.86 -5.04 15.08
CA ALA A 20 -12.33 -5.21 16.45
C ALA A 20 -11.34 -6.06 17.24
N SER A 21 -10.76 -7.05 16.58
CA SER A 21 -9.79 -7.90 17.25
C SER A 21 -8.55 -7.15 17.66
N LEU A 22 -8.20 -6.14 16.89
CA LEU A 22 -7.02 -5.38 17.22
C LEU A 22 -7.11 -4.73 18.58
N ARG A 23 -8.29 -4.28 18.93
CA ARG A 23 -8.44 -3.66 20.24
C ARG A 23 -8.26 -4.64 21.36
N LEU A 24 -8.68 -5.87 21.15
CA LEU A 24 -8.43 -6.91 22.13
C LEU A 24 -6.96 -7.20 22.23
N ASP A 25 -6.31 -7.24 21.06
CA ASP A 25 -4.90 -7.53 21.03
C ASP A 25 -4.08 -6.44 21.65
N MET A 26 -4.60 -5.23 21.67
CA MET A 26 -3.84 -4.16 22.28
C MET A 26 -3.53 -4.43 23.74
N ALA A 27 -4.48 -4.98 24.44
CA ALA A 27 -4.22 -5.33 25.83
C ALA A 27 -3.15 -6.40 25.92
N THR A 28 -3.18 -7.35 25.01
CA THR A 28 -2.22 -8.42 24.98
C THR A 28 -0.84 -7.93 24.60
N THR A 29 -0.81 -6.96 23.68
CA THR A 29 0.45 -6.50 23.13
C THR A 29 1.09 -5.40 23.92
N LEU A 30 0.47 -4.97 25.01
CA LEU A 30 1.09 -3.94 25.83
C LEU A 30 2.49 -4.31 26.26
N ALA A 31 2.78 -5.60 26.35
CA ALA A 31 4.11 -6.05 26.72
C ALA A 31 5.13 -5.75 25.62
N GLN A 32 4.72 -5.89 24.34
CA GLN A 32 5.64 -5.70 23.24
C GLN A 32 5.06 -4.87 22.10
N PRO A 33 4.18 -3.94 22.37
CA PRO A 33 3.57 -3.18 21.26
C PRO A 33 4.57 -2.28 20.57
N ARG A 34 5.53 -1.76 21.33
CA ARG A 34 6.48 -0.84 20.75
C ARG A 34 7.35 -1.49 19.69
N ARG A 35 7.81 -2.71 19.99
CA ARG A 35 8.66 -3.41 19.05
C ARG A 35 7.92 -3.69 17.78
N ALA A 36 6.67 -4.20 17.90
CA ALA A 36 5.87 -4.52 16.73
C ALA A 36 5.60 -3.26 15.92
N THR A 37 5.18 -2.19 16.61
CA THR A 37 4.90 -0.93 15.95
C THR A 37 6.13 -0.36 15.28
N ARG A 38 7.26 -0.47 15.96
CA ARG A 38 8.50 0.05 15.38
C ARG A 38 8.92 -0.71 14.15
N SER A 39 8.75 -2.03 14.16
CA SER A 39 9.05 -2.83 12.98
C SER A 39 8.18 -2.41 11.80
N ILE A 40 6.90 -2.23 12.04
CA ILE A 40 5.99 -1.81 11.00
C ILE A 40 6.31 -0.38 10.55
N GLU A 41 6.64 0.49 11.47
CA GLU A 41 7.00 1.86 11.11
C GLU A 41 8.21 1.90 10.20
N ARG A 42 9.20 1.05 10.45
CA ARG A 42 10.37 1.00 9.57
C ARG A 42 9.99 0.58 8.16
N ALA A 43 9.07 -0.38 8.05
CA ALA A 43 8.61 -0.80 6.73
C ALA A 43 7.85 0.32 6.04
N ILE A 44 6.99 1.01 6.77
CA ILE A 44 6.23 2.12 6.21
C ILE A 44 7.16 3.23 5.74
N GLU A 45 8.16 3.54 6.54
CA GLU A 45 9.12 4.58 6.18
C GLU A 45 9.84 4.20 4.89
N PHE A 46 10.21 2.94 4.76
CA PHE A 46 10.85 2.47 3.54
C PHE A 46 9.90 2.61 2.35
N ILE A 47 8.64 2.26 2.54
CA ILE A 47 7.66 2.39 1.46
C ILE A 47 7.52 3.86 1.04
N GLU A 48 7.40 4.76 2.00
CA GLU A 48 7.20 6.17 1.69
C GLU A 48 8.38 6.77 0.93
N THR A 49 9.57 6.25 1.15
CA THR A 49 10.74 6.79 0.48
C THR A 49 11.13 6.02 -0.77
N SER A 50 10.59 4.81 -0.96
CA SER A 50 11.03 3.95 -2.06
C SER A 50 9.89 3.39 -2.87
N PHE A 51 8.71 3.97 -2.80
CA PHE A 51 7.52 3.41 -3.45
C PHE A 51 7.66 3.32 -4.96
N SER A 52 8.47 4.17 -5.57
CA SER A 52 8.64 4.17 -7.02
C SER A 52 9.56 3.07 -7.50
N GLN A 53 10.23 2.39 -6.59
CA GLN A 53 11.12 1.29 -6.91
C GLN A 53 10.38 -0.02 -6.71
N PRO A 54 10.91 -1.14 -7.23
CA PRO A 54 10.31 -2.42 -6.92
C PRO A 54 10.34 -2.67 -5.42
N VAL A 55 9.19 -2.92 -4.85
CA VAL A 55 9.07 -3.19 -3.41
C VAL A 55 8.52 -4.59 -3.25
N THR A 56 9.32 -5.49 -2.69
CA THR A 56 8.90 -6.86 -2.48
C THR A 56 8.59 -7.10 -1.03
N LEU A 57 7.77 -8.11 -0.79
CA LEU A 57 7.44 -8.49 0.57
C LEU A 57 8.69 -8.87 1.35
N ALA A 58 9.62 -9.56 0.68
CA ALA A 58 10.87 -9.94 1.31
C ALA A 58 11.68 -8.73 1.76
N THR A 59 11.73 -7.71 0.92
CA THR A 59 12.46 -6.49 1.28
C THR A 59 11.83 -5.81 2.48
N LEU A 60 10.50 -5.73 2.49
CA LEU A 60 9.81 -5.09 3.60
C LEU A 60 10.00 -5.85 4.90
N ALA A 61 9.91 -7.16 4.82
CA ALA A 61 10.13 -8.00 6.00
C ALA A 61 11.54 -7.80 6.54
N ALA A 62 12.51 -7.71 5.65
CA ALA A 62 13.88 -7.47 6.06
C ALA A 62 14.04 -6.12 6.76
N LYS A 63 13.38 -5.10 6.25
CA LYS A 63 13.43 -3.79 6.89
C LYS A 63 12.79 -3.82 8.27
N ALA A 64 11.78 -4.63 8.44
CA ALA A 64 11.11 -4.79 9.71
C ALA A 64 11.84 -5.77 10.63
N GLU A 65 12.84 -6.47 10.10
CA GLU A 65 13.61 -7.48 10.84
C GLU A 65 12.71 -8.62 11.30
N LEU A 66 11.83 -9.04 10.40
CA LEU A 66 10.90 -10.12 10.67
C LEU A 66 10.92 -11.12 9.51
N SER A 67 10.46 -12.32 9.76
CA SER A 67 10.25 -13.26 8.66
C SER A 67 9.14 -12.72 7.78
N VAL A 68 9.08 -13.23 6.54
CA VAL A 68 8.08 -12.77 5.60
C VAL A 68 6.67 -13.01 6.11
N SER A 69 6.40 -14.23 6.59
CA SER A 69 5.04 -14.52 7.03
C SER A 69 4.66 -13.76 8.30
N ARG A 70 5.62 -13.61 9.21
CA ARG A 70 5.33 -12.84 10.42
C ARG A 70 5.10 -11.38 10.10
N PHE A 71 5.92 -10.83 9.20
CA PHE A 71 5.74 -9.45 8.78
C PHE A 71 4.38 -9.23 8.14
N ALA A 72 4.00 -10.11 7.21
CA ALA A 72 2.73 -9.94 6.51
C ALA A 72 1.57 -9.95 7.48
N ALA A 73 1.58 -10.89 8.43
CA ALA A 73 0.51 -10.99 9.39
C ALA A 73 0.45 -9.77 10.30
N LEU A 74 1.60 -9.34 10.78
CA LEU A 74 1.66 -8.21 11.69
C LEU A 74 1.26 -6.91 11.00
N PHE A 75 1.75 -6.73 9.76
CA PHE A 75 1.41 -5.53 9.01
C PHE A 75 -0.10 -5.43 8.82
N ARG A 76 -0.72 -6.53 8.38
CA ARG A 76 -2.16 -6.52 8.17
C ARG A 76 -2.90 -6.28 9.48
N ALA A 77 -2.43 -6.87 10.56
CA ALA A 77 -3.07 -6.68 11.85
C ALA A 77 -3.01 -5.22 12.31
N GLU A 78 -1.88 -4.57 12.10
CA GLU A 78 -1.72 -3.20 12.57
C GLU A 78 -2.26 -2.16 11.60
N MET A 79 -2.11 -2.40 10.29
CA MET A 79 -2.50 -1.41 9.30
C MET A 79 -3.88 -1.66 8.69
N GLY A 80 -4.43 -2.84 8.88
CA GLY A 80 -5.75 -3.16 8.34
C GLY A 80 -5.77 -3.59 6.89
N ILE A 81 -4.66 -3.48 6.19
CA ILE A 81 -4.54 -3.90 4.81
C ILE A 81 -3.19 -4.57 4.62
N SER A 82 -3.05 -5.29 3.50
CA SER A 82 -1.81 -5.97 3.22
C SER A 82 -0.69 -4.99 2.88
N PRO A 83 0.57 -5.40 3.05
CA PRO A 83 1.68 -4.52 2.66
C PRO A 83 1.63 -4.11 1.21
N HIS A 84 1.30 -5.04 0.32
CA HIS A 84 1.24 -4.73 -1.09
C HIS A 84 0.17 -3.70 -1.41
N ARG A 85 -0.97 -3.84 -0.77
CA ARG A 85 -2.04 -2.87 -0.97
C ARG A 85 -1.62 -1.50 -0.46
N TYR A 86 -0.91 -1.47 0.62
CA TYR A 86 -0.42 -0.22 1.16
C TYR A 86 0.53 0.48 0.18
N VAL A 87 1.44 -0.31 -0.43
CA VAL A 87 2.35 0.26 -1.44
C VAL A 87 1.54 0.87 -2.59
N CYS A 88 0.53 0.15 -3.06
CA CYS A 88 -0.29 0.67 -4.15
C CYS A 88 -1.00 1.96 -3.75
N GLN A 89 -1.49 2.04 -2.53
CA GLN A 89 -2.14 3.27 -2.08
C GLN A 89 -1.18 4.44 -2.04
N VAL A 90 0.05 4.20 -1.61
CA VAL A 90 1.05 5.25 -1.60
C VAL A 90 1.33 5.73 -3.01
N ARG A 91 1.49 4.77 -3.93
CA ARG A 91 1.73 5.12 -5.34
C ARG A 91 0.58 5.94 -5.92
N ILE A 92 -0.65 5.55 -5.63
CA ILE A 92 -1.81 6.27 -6.15
C ILE A 92 -1.87 7.68 -5.57
N ARG A 93 -1.57 7.83 -4.30
CA ARG A 93 -1.57 9.15 -3.67
C ARG A 93 -0.57 10.09 -4.36
N HIS A 94 0.62 9.58 -4.64
CA HIS A 94 1.61 10.38 -5.34
C HIS A 94 1.20 10.62 -6.79
N ALA A 95 0.56 9.64 -7.42
CA ALA A 95 0.09 9.80 -8.79
C ALA A 95 -0.93 10.93 -8.88
N GLN A 96 -1.84 11.01 -7.90
CA GLN A 96 -2.82 12.08 -7.91
C GLN A 96 -2.15 13.45 -7.90
N ARG A 97 -1.11 13.59 -7.11
CA ARG A 97 -0.39 14.85 -7.04
C ARG A 97 0.27 15.18 -8.37
N LEU A 98 0.89 14.19 -9.01
CA LEU A 98 1.55 14.43 -10.29
C LEU A 98 0.55 14.77 -11.39
N LEU A 99 -0.60 14.08 -11.39
CA LEU A 99 -1.64 14.37 -12.37
C LEU A 99 -2.18 15.78 -12.19
N ARG A 100 -2.39 16.18 -10.93
CA ARG A 100 -2.84 17.55 -10.68
C ARG A 100 -1.82 18.58 -11.17
N GLY A 101 -0.56 18.19 -11.17
CA GLY A 101 0.50 19.05 -11.69
C GLY A 101 0.58 19.06 -13.21
N GLY A 102 -0.24 18.27 -13.90
CA GLY A 102 -0.32 18.30 -15.34
C GLY A 102 0.46 17.22 -16.06
N LEU A 103 1.10 16.30 -15.36
CA LEU A 103 1.84 15.24 -16.01
C LEU A 103 0.90 14.22 -16.64
N PRO A 104 1.24 13.74 -17.85
CA PRO A 104 0.38 12.77 -18.51
C PRO A 104 0.42 11.41 -17.82
N PRO A 105 -0.68 10.63 -17.93
CA PRO A 105 -0.75 9.35 -17.23
C PRO A 105 0.36 8.37 -17.57
N SER A 106 0.86 8.38 -18.80
CA SER A 106 1.94 7.46 -19.17
C SER A 106 3.21 7.76 -18.38
N ILE A 107 3.49 9.04 -18.18
CA ILE A 107 4.65 9.43 -17.39
C ILE A 107 4.42 9.12 -15.92
N VAL A 108 3.22 9.44 -15.43
CA VAL A 108 2.91 9.23 -14.02
C VAL A 108 3.03 7.76 -13.66
N ALA A 109 2.54 6.87 -14.52
CA ALA A 109 2.59 5.44 -14.24
C ALA A 109 4.01 4.99 -13.92
N THR A 110 4.96 5.40 -14.74
CA THR A 110 6.35 5.05 -14.53
C THR A 110 6.93 5.73 -13.30
N GLU A 111 6.63 7.00 -13.14
CA GLU A 111 7.19 7.77 -12.03
C GLU A 111 6.81 7.22 -10.67
N VAL A 112 5.60 6.68 -10.54
CA VAL A 112 5.19 6.16 -9.25
C VAL A 112 5.41 4.65 -9.11
N GLY A 113 6.00 4.00 -10.12
CA GLY A 113 6.47 2.63 -9.95
C GLY A 113 5.54 1.54 -10.44
N PHE A 114 4.51 1.87 -11.24
CA PHE A 114 3.68 0.83 -11.82
C PHE A 114 4.37 0.24 -13.05
N PHE A 115 4.03 -1.01 -13.34
CA PHE A 115 4.66 -1.71 -14.44
C PHE A 115 4.41 -1.02 -15.77
N ASP A 116 3.16 -0.65 -16.04
CA ASP A 116 2.82 0.05 -17.26
C ASP A 116 1.57 0.88 -17.03
N GLN A 117 1.17 1.61 -18.07
CA GLN A 117 0.04 2.52 -17.95
C GLN A 117 -1.28 1.79 -17.73
N SER A 118 -1.45 0.62 -18.35
CA SER A 118 -2.67 -0.15 -18.15
C SER A 118 -2.82 -0.62 -16.73
N HIS A 119 -1.74 -1.11 -16.16
CA HIS A 119 -1.73 -1.57 -14.77
C HIS A 119 -2.04 -0.40 -13.84
N PHE A 120 -1.39 0.71 -14.08
CA PHE A 120 -1.64 1.92 -13.32
C PHE A 120 -3.11 2.34 -13.42
N GLY A 121 -3.65 2.34 -14.64
CA GLY A 121 -5.01 2.79 -14.87
C GLY A 121 -6.03 1.97 -14.08
N ARG A 122 -5.83 0.65 -14.05
CA ARG A 122 -6.76 -0.20 -13.32
C ARG A 122 -6.73 0.09 -11.82
N HIS A 123 -5.55 0.23 -11.28
CA HIS A 123 -5.41 0.52 -9.85
C HIS A 123 -5.94 1.90 -9.52
N PHE A 124 -5.64 2.87 -10.36
CA PHE A 124 -6.08 4.24 -10.13
C PHE A 124 -7.60 4.31 -10.14
N LYS A 125 -8.22 3.74 -11.17
CA LYS A 125 -9.67 3.81 -11.26
C LYS A 125 -10.35 3.13 -10.09
N ARG A 126 -9.80 2.01 -9.65
CA ARG A 126 -10.38 1.30 -8.52
C ARG A 126 -10.26 2.11 -7.23
N ALA A 127 -9.14 2.77 -7.05
CA ALA A 127 -8.90 3.52 -5.81
C ALA A 127 -9.57 4.88 -5.82
N VAL A 128 -9.58 5.57 -6.96
CA VAL A 128 -10.02 6.95 -7.03
C VAL A 128 -11.43 7.08 -7.60
N GLY A 129 -11.85 6.11 -8.40
CA GLY A 129 -13.20 6.12 -8.96
C GLY A 129 -13.26 6.65 -10.37
N THR A 130 -12.17 7.17 -10.91
CA THR A 130 -12.13 7.68 -12.26
C THR A 130 -10.78 7.34 -12.86
N THR A 131 -10.68 7.41 -14.19
CA THR A 131 -9.42 7.10 -14.86
C THR A 131 -8.41 8.21 -14.65
N PRO A 132 -7.11 7.89 -14.78
CA PRO A 132 -6.09 8.93 -14.67
C PRO A 132 -6.30 10.06 -15.69
N SER A 133 -6.70 9.73 -16.89
CA SER A 133 -6.94 10.76 -17.91
C SER A 133 -8.07 11.69 -17.53
N ALA A 134 -9.16 11.13 -17.03
CA ALA A 134 -10.28 11.94 -16.59
C ALA A 134 -9.91 12.80 -15.39
N TYR A 135 -9.12 12.24 -14.51
CA TYR A 135 -8.67 12.96 -13.33
C TYR A 135 -7.79 14.15 -13.74
N LEU A 136 -6.89 13.91 -14.69
CA LEU A 136 -6.04 14.96 -15.21
C LEU A 136 -6.88 16.07 -15.86
N ALA A 137 -7.87 15.70 -16.63
CA ALA A 137 -8.71 16.68 -17.32
C ALA A 137 -9.52 17.51 -16.34
N SER A 138 -9.87 16.96 -15.21
CA SER A 138 -10.71 17.66 -14.24
C SER A 138 -9.91 18.52 -13.25
N ARG A 139 -8.60 18.51 -13.38
CA ARG A 139 -7.77 19.19 -12.39
C ARG A 139 -7.90 20.72 -12.43
N GLY A 140 -8.29 21.20 -13.59
CA GLY A 140 -8.41 22.63 -13.79
C GLY A 140 -9.28 23.26 -12.80
#